data_7a121120db4584044a3daac6dc4cbd8d
#
_entry.id   7a121120db4584044a3daac6dc4cbd8d
#
_cell.length_a   1.000
_cell.length_b   1.000
_cell.length_c   1.000
_cell.angle_alpha   90.00
_cell.angle_beta   90.00
_cell.angle_gamma   90.00
#
_symmetry.space_group_name_H-M   'P 1'
#
loop_
_entity.id
_entity.type
_entity.pdbx_description
1 polymer ?
#
loop_
_entity_poly.entity_id
_entity_poly.type
_entity_poly.pdbx_seq_one_letter_code
_entity_poly.pdbx_strand_id
1 'polypeptide(L)'
;MITKRIIPCLDVKNGRVVKGTNFQGLSDVSDPVALGKYYSDNGADELVFYDITASFEGRKLFTDILQKVASTIFIPLTVGGGINTVEDFDRVLKCGADKVSVNSGAIRNPDLILQAARKYGDQCVVLSADVKRVEGQFRVFAKGGREDTGMEAISWIKRCVGMGAGEVVLNSIDTDGVKQGFDLEMLEAVSNAVDVPVIASGGAGGMEDFVKLFQTLPKVDAGLAASIFHFGQVQIPDLKAYLAQNNINVRL
;
A
#
# COMPACT_ATOMS: atom_id res chain seq x y z
N MET A 1 -11.61 -20.74 -0.68
CA MET A 1 -10.78 -19.84 -1.51
C MET A 1 -10.76 -18.49 -0.79
N ILE A 2 -9.59 -17.87 -0.59
CA ILE A 2 -9.47 -16.58 0.10
C ILE A 2 -10.05 -15.48 -0.80
N THR A 3 -10.81 -14.54 -0.24
CA THR A 3 -11.36 -13.39 -0.95
C THR A 3 -10.27 -12.38 -1.30
N LYS A 4 -10.29 -11.86 -2.52
CA LYS A 4 -9.41 -10.78 -2.96
C LYS A 4 -9.90 -9.44 -2.42
N ARG A 5 -8.98 -8.61 -1.93
CA ARG A 5 -9.29 -7.29 -1.37
C ARG A 5 -9.08 -6.19 -2.40
N ILE A 6 -9.98 -5.21 -2.42
CA ILE A 6 -9.86 -3.98 -3.21
C ILE A 6 -9.59 -2.83 -2.25
N ILE A 7 -8.44 -2.19 -2.42
CA ILE A 7 -7.87 -1.26 -1.44
C ILE A 7 -7.62 0.11 -2.09
N PRO A 8 -8.40 1.15 -1.79
CA PRO A 8 -8.04 2.52 -2.14
C PRO A 8 -6.89 3.03 -1.27
N CYS A 9 -6.01 3.86 -1.87
CA CYS A 9 -4.87 4.47 -1.18
C CYS A 9 -5.02 6.00 -1.17
N LEU A 10 -4.95 6.60 0.01
CA LEU A 10 -4.89 8.05 0.19
C LEU A 10 -3.43 8.50 0.32
N ASP A 11 -2.88 9.08 -0.75
CA ASP A 11 -1.60 9.77 -0.71
C ASP A 11 -1.81 11.18 -0.15
N VAL A 12 -1.36 11.44 1.07
CA VAL A 12 -1.62 12.69 1.78
C VAL A 12 -0.36 13.56 1.82
N LYS A 13 -0.53 14.84 1.44
CA LYS A 13 0.49 15.89 1.55
C LYS A 13 -0.16 17.15 2.11
N ASN A 14 0.46 17.75 3.13
CA ASN A 14 -0.05 18.96 3.79
C ASN A 14 -1.54 18.84 4.20
N GLY A 15 -1.95 17.66 4.65
CA GLY A 15 -3.32 17.41 5.10
C GLY A 15 -4.35 17.25 3.99
N ARG A 16 -3.95 17.17 2.73
CA ARG A 16 -4.82 16.99 1.57
C ARG A 16 -4.45 15.70 0.83
N VAL A 17 -5.45 15.02 0.27
CA VAL A 17 -5.20 13.91 -0.65
C VAL A 17 -4.69 14.48 -1.97
N VAL A 18 -3.57 13.92 -2.44
CA VAL A 18 -2.93 14.33 -3.69
C VAL A 18 -2.67 13.12 -4.57
N LYS A 19 -2.51 13.32 -5.88
CA LYS A 19 -2.06 12.27 -6.81
C LYS A 19 -1.21 12.84 -7.93
N GLY A 20 -0.20 12.06 -8.33
CA GLY A 20 0.70 12.32 -9.45
C GLY A 20 0.99 11.05 -10.24
N THR A 21 1.98 11.11 -11.12
CA THR A 21 2.49 9.98 -11.91
C THR A 21 3.95 9.74 -11.53
N ASN A 22 4.35 8.47 -11.33
CA ASN A 22 5.71 8.07 -10.89
C ASN A 22 6.19 8.90 -9.68
N PHE A 23 5.31 9.12 -8.70
CA PHE A 23 5.52 9.96 -7.50
C PHE A 23 5.86 11.44 -7.78
N GLN A 24 5.53 11.97 -8.96
CA GLN A 24 5.80 13.36 -9.37
C GLN A 24 4.53 14.07 -9.85
N GLY A 25 4.59 15.41 -9.99
CA GLY A 25 3.48 16.19 -10.56
C GLY A 25 2.19 16.15 -9.74
N LEU A 26 2.29 16.27 -8.40
CA LEU A 26 1.16 16.12 -7.47
C LEU A 26 0.11 17.22 -7.65
N SER A 27 -1.14 16.84 -7.81
CA SER A 27 -2.33 17.71 -7.78
C SER A 27 -3.22 17.39 -6.58
N ASP A 28 -3.92 18.40 -6.04
CA ASP A 28 -4.92 18.23 -4.97
C ASP A 28 -6.14 17.46 -5.51
N VAL A 29 -6.62 16.51 -4.72
CA VAL A 29 -7.78 15.66 -5.07
C VAL A 29 -8.95 15.96 -4.16
N SER A 30 -8.79 15.81 -2.81
CA SER A 30 -9.90 15.87 -1.86
C SER A 30 -9.44 16.04 -0.41
N ASP A 31 -10.42 16.19 0.48
CA ASP A 31 -10.25 16.03 1.92
C ASP A 31 -10.13 14.53 2.27
N PRO A 32 -9.11 14.12 3.06
CA PRO A 32 -8.87 12.71 3.38
C PRO A 32 -9.98 12.07 4.24
N VAL A 33 -10.66 12.83 5.08
CA VAL A 33 -11.74 12.32 5.94
C VAL A 33 -12.98 12.02 5.09
N ALA A 34 -13.37 12.97 4.23
CA ALA A 34 -14.51 12.80 3.33
C ALA A 34 -14.29 11.63 2.35
N LEU A 35 -13.07 11.53 1.79
CA LEU A 35 -12.76 10.50 0.81
C LEU A 35 -12.62 9.12 1.47
N GLY A 36 -12.02 9.04 2.67
CA GLY A 36 -11.93 7.79 3.44
C GLY A 36 -13.32 7.26 3.80
N LYS A 37 -14.21 8.15 4.28
CA LYS A 37 -15.61 7.79 4.55
C LYS A 37 -16.32 7.28 3.29
N TYR A 38 -16.16 7.98 2.16
CA TYR A 38 -16.75 7.56 0.89
C TYR A 38 -16.33 6.14 0.53
N TYR A 39 -15.04 5.78 0.62
CA TYR A 39 -14.58 4.43 0.31
C TYR A 39 -15.09 3.38 1.29
N SER A 40 -15.12 3.70 2.58
CA SER A 40 -15.70 2.81 3.60
C SER A 40 -17.17 2.51 3.33
N ASP A 41 -17.97 3.54 2.98
CA ASP A 41 -19.39 3.38 2.69
C ASP A 41 -19.67 2.68 1.33
N ASN A 42 -18.70 2.70 0.40
CA ASN A 42 -18.81 2.13 -0.94
C ASN A 42 -18.04 0.82 -1.13
N GLY A 43 -17.85 0.06 -0.04
CA GLY A 43 -17.45 -1.33 -0.12
C GLY A 43 -15.95 -1.59 -0.34
N ALA A 44 -15.07 -0.63 -0.06
CA ALA A 44 -13.64 -0.92 0.06
C ALA A 44 -13.40 -1.98 1.15
N ASP A 45 -12.42 -2.87 0.94
CA ASP A 45 -12.12 -3.92 1.90
C ASP A 45 -11.14 -3.46 2.99
N GLU A 46 -10.33 -2.45 2.70
CA GLU A 46 -9.33 -1.83 3.55
C GLU A 46 -9.04 -0.43 3.01
N LEU A 47 -8.53 0.47 3.83
CA LEU A 47 -8.04 1.79 3.42
C LEU A 47 -6.56 1.91 3.75
N VAL A 48 -5.76 2.43 2.80
CA VAL A 48 -4.37 2.81 3.04
C VAL A 48 -4.26 4.33 3.10
N PHE A 49 -3.56 4.83 4.12
CA PHE A 49 -3.26 6.24 4.33
C PHE A 49 -1.74 6.43 4.37
N TYR A 50 -1.17 7.11 3.38
CA TYR A 50 0.24 7.44 3.33
C TYR A 50 0.48 8.95 3.43
N ASP A 51 1.22 9.38 4.47
CA ASP A 51 1.82 10.71 4.47
C ASP A 51 3.10 10.65 3.62
N ILE A 52 2.97 11.01 2.34
CA ILE A 52 4.03 10.79 1.34
C ILE A 52 5.22 11.72 1.47
N THR A 53 5.16 12.77 2.31
CA THR A 53 6.27 13.71 2.51
C THR A 53 6.93 13.58 3.88
N ALA A 54 6.31 12.93 4.85
CA ALA A 54 6.82 12.83 6.22
C ALA A 54 8.24 12.27 6.31
N SER A 55 8.53 11.18 5.56
CA SER A 55 9.87 10.56 5.53
C SER A 55 10.92 11.44 4.87
N PHE A 56 10.56 12.18 3.83
CA PHE A 56 11.46 13.09 3.12
C PHE A 56 11.73 14.35 3.93
N GLU A 57 10.69 14.92 4.56
CA GLU A 57 10.76 16.14 5.38
C GLU A 57 11.30 15.87 6.78
N GLY A 58 11.50 14.62 7.17
CA GLY A 58 11.99 14.22 8.51
C GLY A 58 11.02 14.58 9.64
N ARG A 59 9.74 14.76 9.34
CA ARG A 59 8.68 15.09 10.31
C ARG A 59 7.83 13.89 10.68
N LYS A 60 7.07 14.04 11.75
CA LYS A 60 6.06 13.05 12.16
C LYS A 60 4.81 13.14 11.27
N LEU A 61 4.09 12.04 11.15
CA LEU A 61 2.82 11.92 10.45
C LEU A 61 1.74 12.85 11.08
N PHE A 62 0.78 13.30 10.28
CA PHE A 62 -0.36 14.12 10.71
C PHE A 62 -1.37 13.31 11.54
N THR A 63 -1.17 13.23 12.86
CA THR A 63 -1.99 12.42 13.76
C THR A 63 -3.43 12.89 13.88
N ASP A 64 -3.68 14.23 13.88
CA ASP A 64 -5.02 14.79 14.01
C ASP A 64 -5.92 14.42 12.83
N ILE A 65 -5.37 14.41 11.63
CA ILE A 65 -6.10 13.99 10.41
C ILE A 65 -6.33 12.49 10.45
N LEU A 66 -5.31 11.72 10.86
CA LEU A 66 -5.42 10.27 10.99
C LEU A 66 -6.54 9.87 11.95
N GLN A 67 -6.63 10.50 13.13
CA GLN A 67 -7.69 10.24 14.11
C GLN A 67 -9.08 10.52 13.53
N LYS A 68 -9.23 11.62 12.78
CA LYS A 68 -10.50 11.94 12.11
C LYS A 68 -10.86 10.91 11.05
N VAL A 69 -9.93 10.46 10.23
CA VAL A 69 -10.16 9.38 9.25
C VAL A 69 -10.57 8.11 9.98
N ALA A 70 -9.77 7.65 10.96
CA ALA A 70 -10.04 6.42 11.70
C ALA A 70 -11.40 6.42 12.41
N SER A 71 -11.87 7.59 12.91
CA SER A 71 -13.17 7.70 13.57
C SER A 71 -14.38 7.67 12.63
N THR A 72 -14.18 7.77 11.31
CA THR A 72 -15.26 7.86 10.31
C THR A 72 -15.40 6.62 9.42
N ILE A 73 -14.44 5.71 9.45
CA ILE A 73 -14.43 4.49 8.63
C ILE A 73 -14.68 3.24 9.49
N PHE A 74 -15.21 2.18 8.87
CA PHE A 74 -15.52 0.89 9.52
C PHE A 74 -14.85 -0.29 8.80
N ILE A 75 -13.75 -0.02 8.10
CA ILE A 75 -12.88 -0.98 7.43
C ILE A 75 -11.46 -0.87 7.98
N PRO A 76 -10.63 -1.91 7.90
CA PRO A 76 -9.24 -1.87 8.35
C PRO A 76 -8.47 -0.69 7.76
N LEU A 77 -7.65 -0.05 8.58
CA LEU A 77 -6.84 1.11 8.22
C LEU A 77 -5.35 0.80 8.34
N THR A 78 -4.66 0.79 7.21
CA THR A 78 -3.19 0.71 7.15
C THR A 78 -2.61 2.11 6.99
N VAL A 79 -1.65 2.47 7.85
CA VAL A 79 -1.06 3.82 7.87
C VAL A 79 0.45 3.77 7.72
N GLY A 80 0.98 4.64 6.86
CA GLY A 80 2.42 4.79 6.65
C GLY A 80 2.86 6.23 6.41
N GLY A 81 4.17 6.41 6.33
CA GLY A 81 4.82 7.70 6.18
C GLY A 81 5.46 8.20 7.48
N GLY A 82 6.75 8.48 7.45
CA GLY A 82 7.50 9.00 8.60
C GLY A 82 7.67 8.05 9.79
N ILE A 83 7.46 6.75 9.60
CA ILE A 83 7.59 5.72 10.64
C ILE A 83 9.06 5.29 10.75
N ASN A 84 9.69 5.52 11.89
CA ASN A 84 11.11 5.30 12.11
C ASN A 84 11.44 4.55 13.39
N THR A 85 10.53 4.53 14.36
CA THR A 85 10.73 3.94 15.69
C THR A 85 9.50 3.14 16.12
N VAL A 86 9.65 2.31 17.14
CA VAL A 86 8.52 1.57 17.76
C VAL A 86 7.51 2.52 18.41
N GLU A 87 7.98 3.68 18.87
CA GLU A 87 7.10 4.74 19.42
C GLU A 87 6.24 5.37 18.31
N ASP A 88 6.73 5.42 17.07
CA ASP A 88 5.92 5.83 15.92
C ASP A 88 4.80 4.82 15.64
N PHE A 89 5.08 3.51 15.75
CA PHE A 89 4.05 2.47 15.68
C PHE A 89 2.99 2.67 16.76
N ASP A 90 3.41 2.83 18.02
CA ASP A 90 2.51 3.04 19.17
C ASP A 90 1.59 4.25 18.94
N ARG A 91 2.16 5.35 18.49
CA ARG A 91 1.42 6.58 18.20
C ARG A 91 0.36 6.37 17.12
N VAL A 92 0.71 5.71 16.01
CA VAL A 92 -0.18 5.50 14.88
C VAL A 92 -1.30 4.52 15.23
N LEU A 93 -0.99 3.41 15.91
CA LEU A 93 -1.98 2.45 16.40
C LEU A 93 -2.95 3.10 17.40
N LYS A 94 -2.47 3.95 18.32
CA LYS A 94 -3.32 4.72 19.25
C LYS A 94 -4.21 5.75 18.57
N CYS A 95 -3.86 6.19 17.37
CA CYS A 95 -4.71 7.06 16.54
C CYS A 95 -5.82 6.30 15.80
N GLY A 96 -5.88 4.97 15.93
CA GLY A 96 -6.93 4.14 15.34
C GLY A 96 -6.53 3.37 14.08
N ALA A 97 -5.22 3.30 13.74
CA ALA A 97 -4.76 2.40 12.69
C ALA A 97 -4.79 0.94 13.17
N ASP A 98 -5.11 0.01 12.26
CA ASP A 98 -5.04 -1.44 12.49
C ASP A 98 -3.66 -1.99 12.14
N LYS A 99 -3.01 -1.40 11.13
CA LYS A 99 -1.69 -1.81 10.63
C LYS A 99 -0.81 -0.58 10.39
N VAL A 100 0.50 -0.78 10.51
CA VAL A 100 1.50 0.26 10.26
C VAL A 100 2.45 -0.18 9.16
N SER A 101 2.53 0.65 8.12
CA SER A 101 3.34 0.41 6.94
C SER A 101 4.68 1.14 7.02
N VAL A 102 5.77 0.41 6.79
CA VAL A 102 7.14 0.93 6.83
C VAL A 102 7.91 0.62 5.54
N ASN A 103 8.69 1.59 5.08
CA ASN A 103 9.70 1.42 4.02
C ASN A 103 11.04 2.02 4.49
N SER A 104 11.27 3.31 4.32
CA SER A 104 12.55 3.97 4.60
C SER A 104 13.03 3.80 6.05
N GLY A 105 12.11 3.69 7.02
CA GLY A 105 12.46 3.41 8.41
C GLY A 105 13.06 2.02 8.59
N ALA A 106 12.49 1.01 7.95
CA ALA A 106 13.01 -0.36 7.96
C ALA A 106 14.33 -0.48 7.19
N ILE A 107 14.48 0.24 6.06
CA ILE A 107 15.73 0.28 5.30
C ILE A 107 16.88 0.81 6.17
N ARG A 108 16.65 1.88 6.94
CA ARG A 108 17.65 2.44 7.86
C ARG A 108 17.93 1.57 9.07
N ASN A 109 16.91 0.97 9.63
CA ASN A 109 16.98 0.10 10.81
C ASN A 109 16.04 -1.10 10.65
N PRO A 110 16.51 -2.22 10.08
CA PRO A 110 15.68 -3.42 9.90
C PRO A 110 15.11 -4.00 11.19
N ASP A 111 15.81 -3.82 12.33
CA ASP A 111 15.34 -4.29 13.64
C ASP A 111 14.02 -3.64 14.07
N LEU A 112 13.63 -2.53 13.46
CA LEU A 112 12.33 -1.91 13.66
C LEU A 112 11.16 -2.88 13.39
N ILE A 113 11.27 -3.68 12.31
CA ILE A 113 10.26 -4.70 11.97
C ILE A 113 10.18 -5.73 13.09
N LEU A 114 11.32 -6.29 13.50
CA LEU A 114 11.38 -7.31 14.57
C LEU A 114 10.81 -6.79 15.91
N GLN A 115 11.18 -5.56 16.29
CA GLN A 115 10.72 -4.95 17.52
C GLN A 115 9.21 -4.67 17.48
N ALA A 116 8.69 -4.15 16.36
CA ALA A 116 7.27 -3.91 16.16
C ALA A 116 6.46 -5.21 16.17
N ALA A 117 6.91 -6.23 15.45
CA ALA A 117 6.27 -7.54 15.38
C ALA A 117 6.20 -8.22 16.76
N ARG A 118 7.29 -8.18 17.54
CA ARG A 118 7.29 -8.70 18.92
C ARG A 118 6.34 -7.97 19.86
N LYS A 119 6.13 -6.67 19.66
CA LYS A 119 5.30 -5.86 20.56
C LYS A 119 3.83 -5.86 20.19
N TYR A 120 3.51 -5.86 18.89
CA TYR A 120 2.14 -5.67 18.39
C TYR A 120 1.60 -6.87 17.59
N GLY A 121 2.44 -7.85 17.27
CA GLY A 121 2.14 -8.97 16.40
C GLY A 121 2.48 -8.67 14.93
N ASP A 122 2.85 -9.71 14.19
CA ASP A 122 3.24 -9.63 12.78
C ASP A 122 2.12 -9.01 11.92
N GLN A 123 0.86 -9.32 12.24
CA GLN A 123 -0.32 -8.80 11.54
C GLN A 123 -0.45 -7.27 11.57
N CYS A 124 0.22 -6.58 12.50
CA CYS A 124 0.25 -5.12 12.56
C CYS A 124 1.36 -4.49 11.71
N VAL A 125 2.30 -5.30 11.18
CA VAL A 125 3.49 -4.82 10.48
C VAL A 125 3.37 -5.08 8.99
N VAL A 126 3.27 -4.00 8.21
CA VAL A 126 3.24 -4.03 6.75
C VAL A 126 4.56 -3.52 6.20
N LEU A 127 5.26 -4.31 5.39
CA LEU A 127 6.38 -3.83 4.60
C LEU A 127 5.85 -3.16 3.34
N SER A 128 6.08 -1.86 3.18
CA SER A 128 5.91 -1.19 1.88
C SER A 128 7.25 -1.24 1.14
N ALA A 129 7.29 -1.91 0.00
CA ALA A 129 8.49 -2.00 -0.82
C ALA A 129 8.28 -1.22 -2.12
N ASP A 130 8.96 -0.07 -2.23
CA ASP A 130 9.03 0.69 -3.48
C ASP A 130 10.12 0.07 -4.36
N VAL A 131 9.73 -0.53 -5.48
CA VAL A 131 10.62 -1.32 -6.32
C VAL A 131 10.66 -0.76 -7.74
N LYS A 132 11.85 -0.74 -8.32
CA LYS A 132 12.11 -0.32 -9.69
C LYS A 132 13.07 -1.28 -10.38
N ARG A 133 12.92 -1.44 -11.71
CA ARG A 133 13.92 -2.13 -12.53
C ARG A 133 15.11 -1.21 -12.80
N VAL A 134 16.30 -1.66 -12.39
CA VAL A 134 17.56 -1.00 -12.67
C VAL A 134 18.51 -2.05 -13.23
N GLU A 135 18.96 -1.87 -14.47
CA GLU A 135 19.86 -2.80 -15.17
C GLU A 135 19.37 -4.27 -15.17
N GLY A 136 18.05 -4.46 -15.34
CA GLY A 136 17.42 -5.78 -15.37
C GLY A 136 17.18 -6.43 -14.00
N GLN A 137 17.48 -5.74 -12.91
CA GLN A 137 17.25 -6.21 -11.54
C GLN A 137 16.14 -5.42 -10.85
N PHE A 138 15.36 -6.07 -9.99
CA PHE A 138 14.44 -5.40 -9.08
C PHE A 138 15.21 -4.83 -7.89
N ARG A 139 15.25 -3.50 -7.77
CA ARG A 139 15.91 -2.78 -6.67
C ARG A 139 14.92 -2.05 -5.79
N VAL A 140 15.22 -2.04 -4.49
CA VAL A 140 14.44 -1.32 -3.47
C VAL A 140 14.84 0.14 -3.45
N PHE A 141 13.82 1.01 -3.36
CA PHE A 141 13.99 2.45 -3.25
C PHE A 141 13.49 2.97 -1.90
N ALA A 142 14.19 3.97 -1.39
CA ALA A 142 13.84 4.71 -0.18
C ALA A 142 13.25 6.09 -0.51
N LYS A 143 12.78 6.79 0.55
CA LYS A 143 12.31 8.19 0.49
C LYS A 143 11.22 8.44 -0.56
N GLY A 144 10.26 7.50 -0.65
CA GLY A 144 9.17 7.58 -1.63
C GLY A 144 9.69 7.50 -3.06
N GLY A 145 10.49 6.48 -3.37
CA GLY A 145 11.00 6.18 -4.70
C GLY A 145 12.13 7.08 -5.22
N ARG A 146 12.75 7.91 -4.35
CA ARG A 146 13.76 8.91 -4.75
C ARG A 146 15.20 8.45 -4.62
N GLU A 147 15.47 7.42 -3.82
CA GLU A 147 16.82 6.98 -3.49
C GLU A 147 16.95 5.48 -3.77
N ASP A 148 17.80 5.12 -4.74
CA ASP A 148 18.17 3.72 -4.99
C ASP A 148 19.06 3.24 -3.83
N THR A 149 18.64 2.17 -3.17
CA THR A 149 19.38 1.59 -2.05
C THR A 149 20.48 0.61 -2.49
N GLY A 150 20.48 0.21 -3.76
CA GLY A 150 21.30 -0.88 -4.30
C GLY A 150 20.89 -2.27 -3.84
N MET A 151 19.88 -2.40 -2.97
CA MET A 151 19.43 -3.71 -2.46
C MET A 151 18.53 -4.42 -3.46
N GLU A 152 18.75 -5.73 -3.63
CA GLU A 152 17.89 -6.60 -4.42
C GLU A 152 16.55 -6.81 -3.67
N ALA A 153 15.44 -6.60 -4.38
CA ALA A 153 14.12 -6.50 -3.77
C ALA A 153 13.62 -7.80 -3.13
N ILE A 154 13.80 -8.94 -3.81
CA ILE A 154 13.28 -10.22 -3.31
C ILE A 154 14.00 -10.63 -2.03
N SER A 155 15.33 -10.49 -2.00
CA SER A 155 16.16 -10.78 -0.83
C SER A 155 15.79 -9.88 0.35
N TRP A 156 15.56 -8.59 0.10
CA TRP A 156 15.12 -7.64 1.10
C TRP A 156 13.76 -7.99 1.69
N ILE A 157 12.76 -8.26 0.83
CA ILE A 157 11.41 -8.61 1.25
C ILE A 157 11.40 -9.90 2.06
N LYS A 158 12.11 -10.96 1.61
CA LYS A 158 12.26 -12.22 2.37
C LYS A 158 12.86 -11.98 3.75
N ARG A 159 13.89 -11.14 3.84
CA ARG A 159 14.49 -10.76 5.12
C ARG A 159 13.48 -10.10 6.04
N CYS A 160 12.72 -9.12 5.54
CA CYS A 160 11.70 -8.41 6.33
C CYS A 160 10.58 -9.32 6.80
N VAL A 161 10.09 -10.23 5.94
CA VAL A 161 9.10 -11.25 6.32
C VAL A 161 9.68 -12.17 7.41
N GLY A 162 10.91 -12.64 7.27
CA GLY A 162 11.61 -13.42 8.32
C GLY A 162 11.80 -12.68 9.63
N MET A 163 11.72 -11.34 9.64
CA MET A 163 11.77 -10.51 10.84
C MET A 163 10.40 -10.19 11.44
N GLY A 164 9.30 -10.60 10.78
CA GLY A 164 7.94 -10.45 11.28
C GLY A 164 7.09 -9.40 10.53
N ALA A 165 7.45 -9.03 9.29
CA ALA A 165 6.50 -8.34 8.44
C ALA A 165 5.39 -9.32 8.03
N GLY A 166 4.16 -9.08 8.49
CA GLY A 166 3.02 -9.97 8.27
C GLY A 166 2.27 -9.71 6.96
N GLU A 167 2.61 -8.65 6.22
CA GLU A 167 2.04 -8.30 4.92
C GLU A 167 3.02 -7.46 4.11
N VAL A 168 2.95 -7.55 2.79
CA VAL A 168 3.80 -6.77 1.86
C VAL A 168 2.91 -5.95 0.91
N VAL A 169 3.09 -4.63 0.89
CA VAL A 169 2.63 -3.76 -0.20
C VAL A 169 3.78 -3.59 -1.18
N LEU A 170 3.60 -4.11 -2.38
CA LEU A 170 4.62 -4.08 -3.43
C LEU A 170 4.28 -2.97 -4.43
N ASN A 171 4.99 -1.85 -4.34
CA ASN A 171 4.80 -0.69 -5.20
C ASN A 171 5.76 -0.75 -6.38
N SER A 172 5.24 -0.90 -7.61
CA SER A 172 6.03 -0.75 -8.82
C SER A 172 6.16 0.72 -9.18
N ILE A 173 7.37 1.28 -9.06
CA ILE A 173 7.66 2.67 -9.48
C ILE A 173 7.53 2.80 -11.00
N ASP A 174 7.90 1.75 -11.74
CA ASP A 174 7.88 1.76 -13.21
C ASP A 174 6.46 1.88 -13.78
N THR A 175 5.47 1.32 -13.08
CA THR A 175 4.07 1.31 -13.53
C THR A 175 3.17 2.31 -12.79
N ASP A 176 3.63 2.95 -11.70
CA ASP A 176 2.78 3.87 -10.91
C ASP A 176 2.27 5.03 -11.74
N GLY A 177 0.94 5.19 -11.79
CA GLY A 177 0.26 6.23 -12.54
C GLY A 177 0.25 6.06 -14.07
N VAL A 178 0.93 5.02 -14.60
CA VAL A 178 1.01 4.75 -16.07
C VAL A 178 -0.31 4.20 -16.61
N LYS A 179 -1.11 3.51 -15.78
CA LYS A 179 -2.42 2.95 -16.15
C LYS A 179 -2.41 1.92 -17.29
N GLN A 180 -1.37 1.10 -17.35
CA GLN A 180 -1.20 0.03 -18.35
C GLN A 180 -1.20 -1.38 -17.73
N GLY A 181 -1.71 -1.50 -16.52
CA GLY A 181 -1.75 -2.74 -15.75
C GLY A 181 -0.67 -2.84 -14.69
N PHE A 182 -0.88 -3.79 -13.77
CA PHE A 182 0.07 -4.10 -12.70
C PHE A 182 1.35 -4.75 -13.26
N ASP A 183 2.47 -4.62 -12.53
CA ASP A 183 3.74 -5.28 -12.87
C ASP A 183 3.68 -6.77 -12.48
N LEU A 184 3.12 -7.59 -13.38
CA LEU A 184 2.88 -9.01 -13.10
C LEU A 184 4.17 -9.80 -12.86
N GLU A 185 5.26 -9.47 -13.58
CA GLU A 185 6.54 -10.16 -13.43
C GLU A 185 7.14 -9.95 -12.03
N MET A 186 7.15 -8.71 -11.55
CA MET A 186 7.62 -8.38 -10.21
C MET A 186 6.75 -9.01 -9.12
N LEU A 187 5.43 -8.95 -9.30
CA LEU A 187 4.45 -9.53 -8.37
C LEU A 187 4.56 -11.05 -8.31
N GLU A 188 4.77 -11.73 -9.45
CA GLU A 188 4.99 -13.18 -9.52
C GLU A 188 6.25 -13.57 -8.76
N ALA A 189 7.36 -12.87 -9.02
CA ALA A 189 8.63 -13.15 -8.35
C ALA A 189 8.52 -13.01 -6.82
N VAL A 190 7.86 -11.97 -6.33
CA VAL A 190 7.70 -11.74 -4.88
C VAL A 190 6.68 -12.71 -4.27
N SER A 191 5.48 -12.88 -4.87
CA SER A 191 4.44 -13.75 -4.31
C SER A 191 4.80 -15.24 -4.31
N ASN A 192 5.79 -15.65 -5.11
CA ASN A 192 6.39 -16.98 -5.04
C ASN A 192 7.52 -17.10 -4.01
N ALA A 193 8.05 -15.98 -3.53
CA ALA A 193 9.20 -15.96 -2.62
C ALA A 193 8.81 -15.83 -1.14
N VAL A 194 7.56 -15.46 -0.83
CA VAL A 194 7.05 -15.25 0.54
C VAL A 194 5.69 -15.92 0.74
N ASP A 195 5.37 -16.23 2.01
CA ASP A 195 4.11 -16.90 2.40
C ASP A 195 3.15 -15.95 3.14
N VAL A 196 3.45 -14.65 3.19
CA VAL A 196 2.57 -13.62 3.73
C VAL A 196 1.76 -12.97 2.62
N PRO A 197 0.59 -12.36 2.92
CA PRO A 197 -0.21 -11.64 1.94
C PRO A 197 0.59 -10.59 1.16
N VAL A 198 0.39 -10.55 -0.16
CA VAL A 198 0.99 -9.57 -1.07
C VAL A 198 -0.09 -8.70 -1.68
N ILE A 199 0.06 -7.39 -1.54
CA ILE A 199 -0.79 -6.35 -2.11
C ILE A 199 -0.09 -5.77 -3.34
N ALA A 200 -0.71 -5.88 -4.50
CA ALA A 200 -0.23 -5.27 -5.74
C ALA A 200 -0.54 -3.76 -5.76
N SER A 201 0.46 -2.92 -6.02
CA SER A 201 0.32 -1.47 -6.09
C SER A 201 1.09 -0.88 -7.28
N GLY A 202 0.46 0.06 -7.97
CA GLY A 202 1.00 0.74 -9.15
C GLY A 202 0.59 0.09 -10.47
N GLY A 203 0.05 0.90 -11.39
CA GLY A 203 -0.24 0.52 -12.77
C GLY A 203 -1.70 0.30 -13.14
N ALA A 204 -2.61 0.10 -12.18
CA ALA A 204 -4.03 -0.12 -12.47
C ALA A 204 -4.64 1.03 -13.29
N GLY A 205 -5.21 0.72 -14.46
CA GLY A 205 -5.88 1.65 -15.36
C GLY A 205 -7.38 1.40 -15.50
N GLY A 206 -7.83 0.14 -15.26
CA GLY A 206 -9.22 -0.24 -15.40
C GLY A 206 -9.58 -1.53 -14.65
N MET A 207 -10.82 -1.99 -14.77
CA MET A 207 -11.31 -3.20 -14.10
C MET A 207 -10.62 -4.46 -14.63
N GLU A 208 -10.30 -4.49 -15.91
CA GLU A 208 -9.63 -5.60 -16.59
C GLU A 208 -8.26 -5.90 -16.00
N ASP A 209 -7.55 -4.88 -15.51
CA ASP A 209 -6.23 -5.05 -14.91
C ASP A 209 -6.30 -5.87 -13.61
N PHE A 210 -7.36 -5.68 -12.82
CA PHE A 210 -7.61 -6.49 -11.62
C PHE A 210 -8.00 -7.93 -11.97
N VAL A 211 -8.82 -8.13 -13.02
CA VAL A 211 -9.13 -9.48 -13.51
C VAL A 211 -7.86 -10.19 -13.94
N LYS A 212 -7.03 -9.53 -14.77
CA LYS A 212 -5.76 -10.07 -15.24
C LYS A 212 -4.82 -10.40 -14.07
N LEU A 213 -4.71 -9.49 -13.08
CA LEU A 213 -3.90 -9.69 -11.88
C LEU A 213 -4.29 -10.97 -11.16
N PHE A 214 -5.54 -11.10 -10.76
CA PHE A 214 -5.98 -12.19 -9.88
C PHE A 214 -6.13 -13.53 -10.61
N GLN A 215 -6.39 -13.53 -11.92
CA GLN A 215 -6.40 -14.76 -12.73
C GLN A 215 -4.98 -15.26 -13.01
N THR A 216 -4.04 -14.36 -13.30
CA THR A 216 -2.65 -14.73 -13.59
C THR A 216 -1.88 -15.09 -12.32
N LEU A 217 -2.11 -14.33 -11.23
CA LEU A 217 -1.37 -14.46 -9.98
C LEU A 217 -2.31 -14.74 -8.79
N PRO A 218 -2.84 -15.97 -8.66
CA PRO A 218 -3.79 -16.31 -7.59
C PRO A 218 -3.23 -16.20 -6.18
N LYS A 219 -1.90 -16.11 -6.02
CA LYS A 219 -1.22 -15.87 -4.74
C LYS A 219 -1.23 -14.39 -4.30
N VAL A 220 -1.53 -13.45 -5.18
CA VAL A 220 -1.68 -12.04 -4.83
C VAL A 220 -3.03 -11.84 -4.14
N ASP A 221 -3.03 -11.21 -2.96
CA ASP A 221 -4.21 -11.17 -2.07
C ASP A 221 -5.04 -9.91 -2.25
N ALA A 222 -4.45 -8.84 -2.76
CA ALA A 222 -5.15 -7.57 -2.94
C ALA A 222 -4.61 -6.76 -4.12
N GLY A 223 -5.49 -5.92 -4.68
CA GLY A 223 -5.11 -4.85 -5.59
C GLY A 223 -5.37 -3.48 -4.97
N LEU A 224 -4.32 -2.66 -4.92
CA LEU A 224 -4.35 -1.31 -4.40
C LEU A 224 -4.28 -0.32 -5.56
N ALA A 225 -5.17 0.68 -5.53
CA ALA A 225 -5.16 1.76 -6.51
C ALA A 225 -5.59 3.10 -5.89
N ALA A 226 -5.23 4.19 -6.54
CA ALA A 226 -5.56 5.55 -6.12
C ALA A 226 -6.30 6.31 -7.22
N SER A 227 -5.61 6.70 -8.29
CA SER A 227 -6.13 7.62 -9.31
C SER A 227 -7.43 7.18 -9.96
N ILE A 228 -7.57 5.90 -10.32
CA ILE A 228 -8.79 5.39 -10.99
C ILE A 228 -10.03 5.47 -10.09
N PHE A 229 -9.85 5.34 -8.76
CA PHE A 229 -10.91 5.52 -7.78
C PHE A 229 -11.16 6.99 -7.48
N HIS A 230 -10.09 7.78 -7.26
CA HIS A 230 -10.20 9.19 -6.90
C HIS A 230 -10.88 10.03 -7.99
N PHE A 231 -10.62 9.72 -9.25
CA PHE A 231 -11.21 10.44 -10.40
C PHE A 231 -12.49 9.79 -10.92
N GLY A 232 -13.06 8.82 -10.20
CA GLY A 232 -14.32 8.17 -10.52
C GLY A 232 -14.29 7.35 -11.82
N GLN A 233 -13.12 6.98 -12.33
CA GLN A 233 -12.98 6.15 -13.53
C GLN A 233 -13.46 4.72 -13.28
N VAL A 234 -13.28 4.23 -12.06
CA VAL A 234 -13.78 2.94 -11.59
C VAL A 234 -14.45 3.14 -10.23
N GLN A 235 -15.68 2.63 -10.09
CA GLN A 235 -16.36 2.54 -8.80
C GLN A 235 -16.06 1.18 -8.16
N ILE A 236 -15.78 1.14 -6.85
CA ILE A 236 -15.42 -0.10 -6.16
C ILE A 236 -16.54 -1.15 -6.22
N PRO A 237 -17.82 -0.82 -6.03
CA PRO A 237 -18.92 -1.79 -6.19
C PRO A 237 -18.98 -2.41 -7.59
N ASP A 238 -18.78 -1.60 -8.64
CA ASP A 238 -18.79 -2.06 -10.02
C ASP A 238 -17.61 -2.97 -10.32
N LEU A 239 -16.41 -2.62 -9.82
CA LEU A 239 -15.21 -3.46 -9.92
C LEU A 239 -15.45 -4.82 -9.26
N LYS A 240 -16.00 -4.86 -8.05
CA LYS A 240 -16.28 -6.11 -7.34
C LYS A 240 -17.32 -6.96 -8.05
N ALA A 241 -18.37 -6.35 -8.57
CA ALA A 241 -19.37 -7.05 -9.41
C ALA A 241 -18.70 -7.66 -10.66
N TYR A 242 -17.83 -6.89 -11.32
CA TYR A 242 -17.10 -7.35 -12.51
C TYR A 242 -16.13 -8.50 -12.18
N LEU A 243 -15.41 -8.42 -11.05
CA LEU A 243 -14.54 -9.49 -10.56
C LEU A 243 -15.33 -10.77 -10.27
N ALA A 244 -16.48 -10.67 -9.61
CA ALA A 244 -17.36 -11.81 -9.34
C ALA A 244 -17.86 -12.47 -10.63
N GLN A 245 -18.24 -11.70 -11.65
CA GLN A 245 -18.62 -12.21 -12.98
C GLN A 245 -17.47 -12.96 -13.68
N ASN A 246 -16.22 -12.60 -13.37
CA ASN A 246 -15.01 -13.25 -13.87
C ASN A 246 -14.50 -14.39 -12.95
N ASN A 247 -15.36 -14.92 -12.06
CA ASN A 247 -15.06 -16.00 -11.12
C ASN A 247 -13.92 -15.69 -10.13
N ILE A 248 -13.71 -14.42 -9.80
CA ILE A 248 -12.78 -13.99 -8.76
C ILE A 248 -13.58 -13.77 -7.47
N ASN A 249 -13.17 -14.44 -6.41
CA ASN A 249 -13.86 -14.37 -5.12
C ASN A 249 -13.56 -13.02 -4.44
N VAL A 250 -14.57 -12.19 -4.26
CA VAL A 250 -14.55 -10.90 -3.57
C VAL A 250 -15.71 -10.81 -2.57
N ARG A 251 -15.59 -9.93 -1.58
CA ARG A 251 -16.69 -9.59 -0.68
C ARG A 251 -17.55 -8.51 -1.35
N LEU A 252 -18.81 -8.82 -1.65
CA LEU A 252 -19.80 -7.88 -2.17
C LEU A 252 -20.44 -7.06 -1.06
#